data_90b0253176af0b106f5fba791efa50c0
#
_entry.id   90b0253176af0b106f5fba791efa50c0
#
_cell.length_a   1.000
_cell.length_b   1.000
_cell.length_c   1.000
_cell.angle_alpha   90.00
_cell.angle_beta   90.00
_cell.angle_gamma   90.00
#
_symmetry.space_group_name_H-M   'P 1'
#
loop_
_entity.id
_entity.type
_entity.pdbx_description
1 polymer ?
#
loop_
_entity_poly.entity_id
_entity_poly.type
_entity_poly.pdbx_seq_one_letter_code
_entity_poly.pdbx_strand_id
1 'polypeptide(L)'
;MPQVGTPEAVLNLLHGTSLGQGLVMSNQRARQLSENMPAVYNLLPSAGYFSTVLPGYTVDKVVSFENNPIYDPQLSQYGVFVSNSTELRNFVLGSDGRAKPAYLDTDSPNIGNTGLYADTEAMHAILDSWQPASTTRVIQVGGWGEETLAGINYKTCQNQSSPVPYKCFKPQFVIDGDGTVVVPSALWMSTSSPNVERWWVDLGQYNKSRPTILKTKHA
;
A
#
# COMPACT_ATOMS: atom_id res chain seq x y z
N MET A 1 2.41 9.85 10.47
CA MET A 1 2.03 9.76 9.05
C MET A 1 3.13 9.00 8.33
N PRO A 2 2.85 7.98 7.54
CA PRO A 2 3.89 7.22 6.84
C PRO A 2 4.56 8.13 5.81
N GLN A 3 5.82 8.47 6.02
CA GLN A 3 6.55 9.41 5.18
C GLN A 3 6.86 8.82 3.80
N VAL A 4 7.05 7.52 3.72
CA VAL A 4 7.38 6.79 2.49
C VAL A 4 6.20 6.02 1.90
N GLY A 5 5.00 6.22 2.43
CA GLY A 5 3.77 5.64 1.91
C GLY A 5 3.38 4.29 2.52
N THR A 6 2.28 3.72 2.00
CA THR A 6 1.70 2.46 2.47
C THR A 6 1.08 1.67 1.32
N PRO A 7 1.18 0.31 1.32
CA PRO A 7 0.47 -0.55 0.36
C PRO A 7 -1.05 -0.39 0.39
N GLU A 8 -1.63 0.05 1.49
CA GLU A 8 -3.08 0.30 1.59
C GLU A 8 -3.55 1.37 0.59
N ALA A 9 -2.75 2.41 0.35
CA ALA A 9 -3.06 3.42 -0.66
C ALA A 9 -3.13 2.82 -2.07
N VAL A 10 -2.26 1.84 -2.38
CA VAL A 10 -2.29 1.10 -3.65
C VAL A 10 -3.58 0.30 -3.78
N LEU A 11 -3.97 -0.44 -2.74
CA LEU A 11 -5.20 -1.23 -2.73
C LEU A 11 -6.44 -0.35 -2.93
N ASN A 12 -6.49 0.78 -2.25
CA ASN A 12 -7.60 1.73 -2.37
C ASN A 12 -7.72 2.33 -3.75
N LEU A 13 -6.61 2.74 -4.35
CA LEU A 13 -6.56 3.32 -5.68
C LEU A 13 -6.98 2.31 -6.76
N LEU A 14 -6.51 1.07 -6.65
CA LEU A 14 -6.75 0.05 -7.66
C LEU A 14 -8.11 -0.66 -7.52
N HIS A 15 -8.60 -0.86 -6.28
CA HIS A 15 -9.77 -1.70 -6.01
C HIS A 15 -10.83 -1.07 -5.10
N GLY A 16 -10.49 -0.03 -4.31
CA GLY A 16 -11.43 0.67 -3.44
C GLY A 16 -11.87 -0.11 -2.21
N THR A 17 -11.04 -1.04 -1.68
CA THR A 17 -11.49 -2.04 -0.71
C THR A 17 -11.44 -1.65 0.77
N SER A 18 -10.75 -0.58 1.16
CA SER A 18 -10.42 -0.36 2.58
C SER A 18 -11.31 0.64 3.33
N LEU A 19 -12.08 1.45 2.63
CA LEU A 19 -12.87 2.49 3.29
C LEU A 19 -14.12 1.92 3.98
N GLY A 20 -13.92 1.39 5.20
CA GLY A 20 -15.02 0.99 6.08
C GLY A 20 -15.66 -0.35 5.73
N GLN A 21 -14.94 -1.26 5.05
CA GLN A 21 -15.41 -2.63 4.75
C GLN A 21 -16.82 -2.70 4.13
N GLY A 22 -17.14 -1.74 3.26
CA GLY A 22 -18.45 -1.68 2.62
C GLY A 22 -19.60 -1.13 3.47
N LEU A 23 -19.38 -0.83 4.76
CA LEU A 23 -20.41 -0.32 5.66
C LEU A 23 -20.78 1.13 5.37
N VAL A 24 -19.79 1.93 4.95
CA VAL A 24 -19.94 3.37 4.70
C VAL A 24 -19.99 3.70 3.21
N MET A 25 -19.22 2.95 2.40
CA MET A 25 -19.10 3.22 0.98
C MET A 25 -18.84 1.92 0.20
N SER A 26 -19.45 1.77 -0.97
CA SER A 26 -19.17 0.62 -1.85
C SER A 26 -17.75 0.73 -2.43
N ASN A 27 -17.13 -0.43 -2.79
CA ASN A 27 -15.80 -0.48 -3.39
C ASN A 27 -15.69 0.39 -4.65
N GLN A 28 -16.73 0.43 -5.48
CA GLN A 28 -16.76 1.25 -6.70
C GLN A 28 -16.64 2.74 -6.40
N ARG A 29 -17.40 3.22 -5.41
CA ARG A 29 -17.36 4.63 -4.98
C ARG A 29 -16.04 4.96 -4.29
N ALA A 30 -15.55 4.06 -3.45
CA ALA A 30 -14.26 4.21 -2.78
C ALA A 30 -13.12 4.30 -3.80
N ARG A 31 -13.11 3.45 -4.84
CA ARG A 31 -12.14 3.50 -5.93
C ARG A 31 -12.23 4.81 -6.72
N GLN A 32 -13.43 5.24 -7.07
CA GLN A 32 -13.64 6.50 -7.79
C GLN A 32 -13.18 7.72 -6.98
N LEU A 33 -13.43 7.71 -5.67
CA LEU A 33 -12.94 8.74 -4.77
C LEU A 33 -11.40 8.73 -4.73
N SER A 34 -10.81 7.57 -4.52
CA SER A 34 -9.35 7.38 -4.42
C SER A 34 -8.64 7.82 -5.69
N GLU A 35 -9.19 7.55 -6.87
CA GLU A 35 -8.64 7.96 -8.16
C GLU A 35 -8.49 9.48 -8.30
N ASN A 36 -9.32 10.26 -7.62
CA ASN A 36 -9.37 11.72 -7.72
C ASN A 36 -8.90 12.44 -6.45
N MET A 37 -8.42 11.71 -5.45
CA MET A 37 -8.03 12.26 -4.15
C MET A 37 -6.51 12.37 -4.02
N PRO A 38 -5.92 13.59 -4.04
CA PRO A 38 -4.47 13.78 -3.95
C PRO A 38 -3.84 13.08 -2.73
N ALA A 39 -4.54 13.05 -1.59
CA ALA A 39 -4.05 12.41 -0.37
C ALA A 39 -3.78 10.90 -0.54
N VAL A 40 -4.53 10.19 -1.37
CA VAL A 40 -4.29 8.77 -1.65
C VAL A 40 -2.99 8.58 -2.43
N TYR A 41 -2.74 9.44 -3.42
CA TYR A 41 -1.49 9.41 -4.18
C TYR A 41 -0.29 9.72 -3.29
N ASN A 42 -0.41 10.72 -2.42
CA ASN A 42 0.64 11.11 -1.47
C ASN A 42 0.98 10.00 -0.47
N LEU A 43 0.13 9.00 -0.32
CA LEU A 43 0.37 7.82 0.51
C LEU A 43 0.85 6.60 -0.29
N LEU A 44 1.05 6.70 -1.61
CA LEU A 44 1.63 5.60 -2.39
C LEU A 44 3.09 5.36 -1.98
N PRO A 45 3.55 4.09 -2.01
CA PRO A 45 4.94 3.75 -1.71
C PRO A 45 5.93 4.50 -2.61
N SER A 46 6.82 5.27 -1.98
CA SER A 46 7.88 6.05 -2.63
C SER A 46 9.13 5.22 -2.92
N ALA A 47 10.15 5.86 -3.51
CA ALA A 47 11.46 5.23 -3.66
C ALA A 47 12.07 4.82 -2.31
N GLY A 48 11.87 5.62 -1.26
CA GLY A 48 12.29 5.31 0.10
C GLY A 48 11.62 4.04 0.66
N TYR A 49 10.35 3.79 0.33
CA TYR A 49 9.67 2.55 0.70
C TYR A 49 10.38 1.32 0.10
N PHE A 50 10.65 1.34 -1.19
CA PHE A 50 11.27 0.22 -1.89
C PHE A 50 12.71 -0.03 -1.47
N SER A 51 13.47 1.00 -1.17
CA SER A 51 14.89 0.87 -0.79
C SER A 51 15.10 0.50 0.68
N THR A 52 14.19 0.88 1.57
CA THR A 52 14.40 0.78 3.02
C THR A 52 13.38 -0.12 3.72
N VAL A 53 12.10 0.00 3.37
CA VAL A 53 11.02 -0.77 4.03
C VAL A 53 10.92 -2.16 3.45
N LEU A 54 10.80 -2.27 2.13
CA LEU A 54 10.57 -3.55 1.45
C LEU A 54 11.68 -4.59 1.64
N PRO A 55 12.98 -4.25 1.68
CA PRO A 55 14.03 -5.23 1.93
C PRO A 55 13.93 -5.94 3.28
N GLY A 56 13.25 -5.35 4.26
CA GLY A 56 12.96 -5.98 5.56
C GLY A 56 11.88 -7.07 5.49
N TYR A 57 11.09 -7.09 4.41
CA TYR A 57 10.02 -8.08 4.20
C TYR A 57 10.41 -9.06 3.11
N THR A 58 10.70 -10.30 3.49
CA THR A 58 11.12 -11.35 2.54
C THR A 58 9.96 -11.99 1.77
N VAL A 59 8.72 -11.82 2.24
CA VAL A 59 7.54 -12.57 1.74
C VAL A 59 6.57 -11.66 0.99
N ASP A 60 6.25 -10.49 1.52
CA ASP A 60 5.18 -9.64 0.99
C ASP A 60 5.74 -8.49 0.15
N LYS A 61 5.32 -8.43 -1.10
CA LYS A 61 5.65 -7.38 -2.06
C LYS A 61 4.45 -6.45 -2.22
N VAL A 62 4.69 -5.18 -2.50
CA VAL A 62 3.62 -4.18 -2.70
C VAL A 62 2.62 -4.66 -3.76
N VAL A 63 3.12 -5.19 -4.87
CA VAL A 63 2.32 -5.84 -5.93
C VAL A 63 3.08 -7.07 -6.41
N SER A 64 2.41 -8.20 -6.50
CA SER A 64 2.97 -9.45 -7.04
C SER A 64 1.97 -10.14 -7.96
N PHE A 65 2.50 -10.98 -8.84
CA PHE A 65 1.73 -11.71 -9.86
C PHE A 65 2.03 -13.20 -9.76
N GLU A 66 0.99 -14.01 -9.85
CA GLU A 66 1.13 -15.45 -10.04
C GLU A 66 1.87 -15.71 -11.37
N ASN A 67 2.81 -16.64 -11.37
CA ASN A 67 3.49 -17.08 -12.59
C ASN A 67 2.53 -17.94 -13.45
N ASN A 68 1.64 -17.27 -14.16
CA ASN A 68 0.59 -17.87 -14.98
C ASN A 68 0.42 -17.05 -16.26
N PRO A 69 0.30 -17.68 -17.46
CA PRO A 69 0.15 -16.98 -18.74
C PRO A 69 -0.96 -15.93 -18.81
N ILE A 70 -1.98 -16.03 -17.96
CA ILE A 70 -3.04 -15.01 -17.88
C ILE A 70 -2.49 -13.62 -17.49
N TYR A 71 -1.28 -13.58 -16.89
CA TYR A 71 -0.56 -12.37 -16.48
C TYR A 71 0.65 -12.05 -17.37
N ASP A 72 0.80 -12.68 -18.54
CA ASP A 72 1.96 -12.46 -19.42
C ASP A 72 2.32 -10.98 -19.65
N PRO A 73 1.38 -10.05 -19.90
CA PRO A 73 1.72 -8.63 -20.03
C PRO A 73 2.40 -8.06 -18.80
N GLN A 74 1.90 -8.39 -17.59
CA GLN A 74 2.46 -7.93 -16.33
C GLN A 74 3.79 -8.64 -16.03
N LEU A 75 3.86 -9.96 -16.26
CA LEU A 75 5.08 -10.75 -16.06
C LEU A 75 6.20 -10.30 -16.99
N SER A 76 5.87 -9.97 -18.25
CA SER A 76 6.85 -9.46 -19.22
C SER A 76 7.42 -8.10 -18.81
N GLN A 77 6.59 -7.23 -18.20
CA GLN A 77 6.98 -5.86 -17.86
C GLN A 77 7.60 -5.73 -16.46
N TYR A 78 7.11 -6.48 -15.47
CA TYR A 78 7.47 -6.33 -14.06
C TYR A 78 8.09 -7.60 -13.45
N GLY A 79 8.11 -8.72 -14.17
CA GLY A 79 8.40 -10.02 -13.57
C GLY A 79 7.29 -10.46 -12.61
N VAL A 80 7.64 -11.27 -11.62
CA VAL A 80 6.67 -11.80 -10.64
C VAL A 80 6.25 -10.79 -9.57
N PHE A 81 6.89 -9.61 -9.50
CA PHE A 81 6.51 -8.54 -8.59
C PHE A 81 7.06 -7.19 -9.03
N VAL A 82 6.41 -6.13 -8.60
CA VAL A 82 6.86 -4.75 -8.74
C VAL A 82 7.99 -4.51 -7.73
N SER A 83 9.17 -4.16 -8.20
CA SER A 83 10.42 -4.11 -7.43
C SER A 83 10.87 -2.71 -7.02
N ASN A 84 10.30 -1.67 -7.64
CA ASN A 84 10.70 -0.28 -7.40
C ASN A 84 9.54 0.71 -7.67
N SER A 85 9.74 1.97 -7.29
CA SER A 85 8.73 3.02 -7.43
C SER A 85 8.38 3.35 -8.89
N THR A 86 9.34 3.22 -9.81
CA THR A 86 9.09 3.43 -11.25
C THR A 86 8.16 2.36 -11.81
N GLU A 87 8.38 1.11 -11.44
CA GLU A 87 7.49 0.01 -11.83
C GLU A 87 6.12 0.16 -11.19
N LEU A 88 6.04 0.58 -9.90
CA LEU A 88 4.76 0.88 -9.26
C LEU A 88 4.01 1.98 -10.01
N ARG A 89 4.69 3.06 -10.39
CA ARG A 89 4.12 4.12 -11.21
C ARG A 89 3.56 3.56 -12.51
N ASN A 90 4.36 2.81 -13.23
CA ASN A 90 3.97 2.22 -14.51
C ASN A 90 2.76 1.29 -14.35
N PHE A 91 2.74 0.48 -13.29
CA PHE A 91 1.60 -0.39 -12.99
C PHE A 91 0.36 0.42 -12.63
N VAL A 92 0.45 1.40 -11.74
CA VAL A 92 -0.69 2.26 -11.35
C VAL A 92 -1.26 3.02 -12.54
N LEU A 93 -0.40 3.49 -13.45
CA LEU A 93 -0.83 4.25 -14.64
C LEU A 93 -1.20 3.38 -15.85
N GLY A 94 -1.18 2.05 -15.72
CA GLY A 94 -1.62 1.13 -16.78
C GLY A 94 -0.66 1.02 -17.97
N SER A 95 0.65 1.22 -17.76
CA SER A 95 1.67 1.11 -18.82
C SER A 95 1.84 -0.32 -19.36
N ASP A 96 1.26 -1.32 -18.72
CA ASP A 96 1.15 -2.70 -19.19
C ASP A 96 0.09 -2.88 -20.29
N GLY A 97 -0.51 -1.79 -20.74
CA GLY A 97 -1.49 -1.80 -21.85
C GLY A 97 -2.89 -2.27 -21.46
N ARG A 98 -3.16 -2.49 -20.16
CA ARG A 98 -4.52 -2.84 -19.73
C ARG A 98 -5.49 -1.69 -19.97
N ALA A 99 -6.73 -2.04 -20.31
CA ALA A 99 -7.81 -1.07 -20.39
C ALA A 99 -8.26 -0.65 -18.97
N LYS A 100 -8.75 0.58 -18.84
CA LYS A 100 -9.42 1.02 -17.61
C LYS A 100 -10.65 0.15 -17.38
N PRO A 101 -10.80 -0.46 -16.19
CA PRO A 101 -11.94 -1.33 -15.91
C PRO A 101 -13.26 -0.57 -15.87
N ALA A 102 -14.36 -1.24 -16.17
CA ALA A 102 -15.70 -0.68 -16.01
C ALA A 102 -15.96 -0.32 -14.53
N TYR A 103 -16.88 0.60 -14.29
CA TYR A 103 -17.19 1.10 -12.94
C TYR A 103 -17.50 -0.02 -11.94
N LEU A 104 -18.25 -1.03 -12.37
CA LEU A 104 -18.64 -2.16 -11.50
C LEU A 104 -17.56 -3.23 -11.34
N ASP A 105 -16.56 -3.26 -12.20
CA ASP A 105 -15.46 -4.21 -12.14
C ASP A 105 -14.38 -3.71 -11.15
N THR A 106 -14.48 -4.13 -9.89
CA THR A 106 -13.50 -3.83 -8.85
C THR A 106 -12.44 -4.92 -8.68
N ASP A 107 -12.53 -6.02 -9.42
CA ASP A 107 -11.56 -7.11 -9.39
C ASP A 107 -10.37 -6.84 -10.30
N SER A 108 -10.57 -6.12 -11.40
CA SER A 108 -9.51 -5.62 -12.26
C SER A 108 -8.88 -4.33 -11.70
N PRO A 109 -7.53 -4.21 -11.75
CA PRO A 109 -6.84 -3.02 -11.23
C PRO A 109 -7.18 -1.78 -12.04
N ASN A 110 -7.56 -0.71 -11.36
CA ASN A 110 -7.85 0.59 -11.95
C ASN A 110 -6.61 1.23 -12.59
N ILE A 111 -6.82 2.29 -13.37
CA ILE A 111 -5.77 3.18 -13.89
C ILE A 111 -5.88 4.51 -13.15
N GLY A 112 -4.77 4.93 -12.55
CA GLY A 112 -4.68 6.17 -11.79
C GLY A 112 -4.57 7.42 -12.65
N ASN A 113 -4.64 8.57 -11.99
CA ASN A 113 -4.50 9.89 -12.60
C ASN A 113 -3.03 10.28 -12.74
N THR A 114 -2.58 10.52 -13.95
CA THR A 114 -1.17 10.84 -14.27
C THR A 114 -0.72 12.15 -13.61
N GLY A 115 -1.58 13.18 -13.57
CA GLY A 115 -1.25 14.47 -12.96
C GLY A 115 -1.04 14.33 -11.46
N LEU A 116 -1.97 13.68 -10.75
CA LEU A 116 -1.86 13.45 -9.30
C LEU A 116 -0.65 12.57 -8.96
N TYR A 117 -0.31 11.61 -9.82
CA TYR A 117 0.90 10.81 -9.62
C TYR A 117 2.18 11.65 -9.76
N ALA A 118 2.25 12.52 -10.76
CA ALA A 118 3.40 13.42 -10.96
C ALA A 118 3.59 14.40 -9.78
N ASP A 119 2.49 14.95 -9.25
CA ASP A 119 2.53 15.81 -8.06
C ASP A 119 3.07 15.05 -6.85
N THR A 120 2.67 13.78 -6.70
CA THR A 120 3.15 12.90 -5.64
C THR A 120 4.64 12.58 -5.76
N GLU A 121 5.14 12.30 -6.96
CA GLU A 121 6.58 12.08 -7.19
C GLU A 121 7.39 13.33 -6.80
N ALA A 122 6.92 14.52 -7.18
CA ALA A 122 7.57 15.77 -6.80
C ALA A 122 7.59 15.99 -5.27
N MET A 123 6.51 15.64 -4.58
CA MET A 123 6.42 15.72 -3.12
C MET A 123 7.38 14.70 -2.46
N HIS A 124 7.39 13.44 -2.89
CA HIS A 124 8.26 12.41 -2.31
C HIS A 124 9.75 12.68 -2.57
N ALA A 125 10.11 13.31 -3.69
CA ALA A 125 11.48 13.74 -3.94
C ALA A 125 12.01 14.67 -2.82
N ILE A 126 11.12 15.44 -2.20
CA ILE A 126 11.45 16.31 -1.06
C ILE A 126 11.40 15.53 0.25
N LEU A 127 10.32 14.75 0.48
CA LEU A 127 10.07 14.08 1.75
C LEU A 127 11.04 12.94 2.02
N ASP A 128 11.41 12.16 1.00
CA ASP A 128 12.30 11.00 1.14
C ASP A 128 13.73 11.42 1.53
N SER A 129 14.10 12.67 1.28
CA SER A 129 15.40 13.23 1.65
C SER A 129 15.36 14.15 2.88
N TRP A 130 14.15 14.43 3.40
CA TRP A 130 13.99 15.40 4.48
C TRP A 130 14.64 14.93 5.78
N GLN A 131 15.35 15.85 6.45
CA GLN A 131 15.98 15.66 7.74
C GLN A 131 15.54 16.75 8.69
N PRO A 132 15.33 16.46 9.99
CA PRO A 132 15.08 17.49 10.99
C PRO A 132 16.33 18.35 11.17
N ALA A 133 16.14 19.62 11.50
CA ALA A 133 17.25 20.47 11.92
C ALA A 133 17.97 19.86 13.14
N SER A 134 19.28 20.07 13.24
CA SER A 134 20.10 19.50 14.32
C SER A 134 19.68 19.90 15.73
N THR A 135 18.93 20.99 15.85
CA THR A 135 18.34 21.50 17.11
C THR A 135 16.96 20.93 17.42
N THR A 136 16.37 20.15 16.49
CA THR A 136 15.01 19.62 16.64
C THR A 136 15.07 18.15 17.04
N ARG A 137 14.55 17.82 18.22
CA ARG A 137 14.31 16.44 18.63
C ARG A 137 13.01 15.94 17.99
N VAL A 138 13.07 14.80 17.33
CA VAL A 138 11.92 14.14 16.73
C VAL A 138 11.66 12.81 17.42
N ILE A 139 10.42 12.57 17.80
CA ILE A 139 9.97 11.29 18.34
C ILE A 139 9.01 10.69 17.32
N GLN A 140 9.40 9.55 16.75
CA GLN A 140 8.53 8.72 15.91
C GLN A 140 7.91 7.61 16.77
N VAL A 141 6.59 7.45 16.67
CA VAL A 141 5.87 6.39 17.38
C VAL A 141 5.22 5.50 16.34
N GLY A 142 5.45 4.19 16.41
CA GLY A 142 4.84 3.18 15.54
C GLY A 142 4.08 2.16 16.36
N GLY A 143 2.86 1.84 15.95
CA GLY A 143 2.08 0.73 16.51
C GLY A 143 2.36 -0.57 15.77
N TRP A 144 2.32 -1.70 16.48
CA TRP A 144 2.45 -3.03 15.91
C TRP A 144 1.50 -4.05 16.58
N GLY A 145 1.37 -5.22 15.98
CA GLY A 145 0.54 -6.29 16.54
C GLY A 145 -0.88 -6.33 15.97
N GLU A 146 -1.19 -5.52 14.96
CA GLU A 146 -2.47 -5.57 14.24
C GLU A 146 -2.25 -6.03 12.79
N GLU A 147 -3.21 -6.79 12.23
CA GLU A 147 -3.16 -7.19 10.84
C GLU A 147 -3.13 -5.95 9.93
N THR A 148 -2.03 -5.79 9.20
CA THR A 148 -1.74 -4.62 8.38
C THR A 148 -1.47 -5.05 6.96
N LEU A 149 -2.05 -4.35 5.98
CA LEU A 149 -1.83 -4.65 4.57
C LEU A 149 -0.37 -4.37 4.19
N ALA A 150 0.31 -5.40 3.69
CA ALA A 150 1.70 -5.32 3.22
C ALA A 150 1.81 -5.41 1.69
N GLY A 151 0.79 -5.94 1.01
CA GLY A 151 0.81 -6.06 -0.44
C GLY A 151 -0.46 -6.63 -1.06
N ILE A 152 -0.43 -6.74 -2.38
CA ILE A 152 -1.51 -7.28 -3.21
C ILE A 152 -0.91 -8.36 -4.11
N ASN A 153 -1.48 -9.57 -4.05
CA ASN A 153 -1.11 -10.64 -4.96
C ASN A 153 -2.20 -10.85 -6.01
N TYR A 154 -1.86 -10.65 -7.27
CA TYR A 154 -2.72 -10.99 -8.41
C TYR A 154 -2.55 -12.46 -8.77
N LYS A 155 -3.62 -13.19 -8.73
CA LYS A 155 -3.64 -14.64 -8.93
C LYS A 155 -4.82 -15.10 -9.79
N THR A 156 -4.80 -16.36 -10.14
CA THR A 156 -5.89 -17.01 -10.83
C THR A 156 -6.90 -17.57 -9.85
N CYS A 157 -8.16 -17.20 -10.04
CA CYS A 157 -9.28 -17.72 -9.27
C CYS A 157 -10.17 -18.62 -10.16
N GLN A 158 -10.85 -19.54 -9.51
CA GLN A 158 -11.88 -20.36 -10.16
C GLN A 158 -13.18 -20.19 -9.39
N ASN A 159 -14.27 -20.01 -10.13
CA ASN A 159 -15.60 -20.04 -9.54
C ASN A 159 -16.12 -21.49 -9.57
N GLN A 160 -16.79 -21.93 -8.49
CA GLN A 160 -17.44 -23.25 -8.46
C GLN A 160 -18.46 -23.46 -9.59
N SER A 161 -19.04 -22.37 -10.12
CA SER A 161 -20.03 -22.38 -11.18
C SER A 161 -19.45 -22.27 -12.60
N SER A 162 -18.14 -22.03 -12.75
CA SER A 162 -17.47 -21.93 -14.05
C SER A 162 -16.07 -22.52 -13.98
N PRO A 163 -15.74 -23.48 -14.87
CA PRO A 163 -14.40 -24.05 -14.93
C PRO A 163 -13.35 -23.09 -15.53
N VAL A 164 -13.77 -21.94 -16.06
CA VAL A 164 -12.86 -20.99 -16.70
C VAL A 164 -12.17 -20.14 -15.61
N PRO A 165 -10.82 -20.21 -15.51
CA PRO A 165 -10.07 -19.36 -14.60
C PRO A 165 -10.22 -17.88 -14.96
N TYR A 166 -10.27 -17.01 -13.96
CA TYR A 166 -10.30 -15.56 -14.15
C TYR A 166 -9.26 -14.86 -13.26
N LYS A 167 -8.89 -13.65 -13.65
CA LYS A 167 -7.98 -12.80 -12.85
C LYS A 167 -8.68 -12.35 -11.57
N CYS A 168 -8.00 -12.48 -10.44
CA CYS A 168 -8.44 -11.94 -9.16
C CYS A 168 -7.23 -11.44 -8.38
N PHE A 169 -7.47 -10.77 -7.26
CA PHE A 169 -6.42 -10.36 -6.35
C PHE A 169 -6.69 -10.84 -4.93
N LYS A 170 -5.63 -10.97 -4.16
CA LYS A 170 -5.68 -11.27 -2.72
C LYS A 170 -4.82 -10.26 -1.97
N PRO A 171 -5.40 -9.48 -1.04
CA PRO A 171 -4.62 -8.69 -0.09
C PRO A 171 -3.72 -9.59 0.75
N GLN A 172 -2.49 -9.15 0.99
CA GLN A 172 -1.51 -9.82 1.84
C GLN A 172 -1.29 -9.01 3.10
N PHE A 173 -1.38 -9.67 4.24
CA PHE A 173 -1.29 -9.02 5.55
C PHE A 173 -0.08 -9.50 6.33
N VAL A 174 0.47 -8.60 7.13
CA VAL A 174 1.50 -8.86 8.15
C VAL A 174 0.99 -8.39 9.50
N ILE A 175 1.57 -8.90 10.57
CA ILE A 175 1.27 -8.47 11.94
C ILE A 175 2.16 -7.30 12.39
N ASP A 176 3.11 -6.90 11.56
CA ASP A 176 4.06 -5.83 11.83
C ASP A 176 3.53 -4.47 11.38
N GLY A 177 2.47 -4.02 12.03
CA GLY A 177 1.84 -2.74 11.77
C GLY A 177 0.67 -2.44 12.72
N ASP A 178 0.05 -1.31 12.49
CA ASP A 178 -1.01 -0.74 13.33
C ASP A 178 -2.43 -0.92 12.74
N GLY A 179 -2.56 -1.78 11.73
CA GLY A 179 -3.80 -1.99 10.98
C GLY A 179 -3.90 -1.16 9.71
N THR A 180 -3.01 -0.20 9.47
CA THR A 180 -3.00 0.66 8.27
C THR A 180 -1.59 0.84 7.71
N VAL A 181 -0.59 1.01 8.57
CA VAL A 181 0.80 1.29 8.19
C VAL A 181 1.72 0.26 8.82
N VAL A 182 2.57 -0.34 8.01
CA VAL A 182 3.63 -1.23 8.51
C VAL A 182 4.68 -0.44 9.30
N VAL A 183 5.18 -1.02 10.39
CA VAL A 183 6.12 -0.35 11.32
C VAL A 183 7.33 0.28 10.63
N PRO A 184 8.03 -0.40 9.69
CA PRO A 184 9.18 0.21 9.03
C PRO A 184 8.81 1.48 8.24
N SER A 185 7.60 1.58 7.70
CA SER A 185 7.14 2.82 7.04
C SER A 185 6.77 3.91 8.05
N ALA A 186 6.14 3.54 9.17
CA ALA A 186 5.78 4.49 10.23
C ALA A 186 7.00 5.12 10.90
N LEU A 187 8.09 4.35 11.01
CA LEU A 187 9.32 4.76 11.69
C LEU A 187 10.45 5.13 10.72
N TRP A 188 10.13 5.36 9.44
CA TRP A 188 11.10 5.64 8.41
C TRP A 188 11.63 7.05 8.52
N MET A 189 12.22 7.57 9.30
CA MET A 189 13.02 8.79 9.18
C MET A 189 14.48 8.37 9.06
N SER A 190 15.25 9.04 8.23
CA SER A 190 16.63 8.68 7.98
C SER A 190 17.38 8.39 9.30
N THR A 191 18.00 7.24 9.36
CA THR A 191 18.74 6.76 10.54
C THR A 191 20.00 7.59 10.84
N SER A 192 20.42 8.43 9.91
CA SER A 192 21.61 9.29 10.08
C SER A 192 21.37 10.52 10.94
N SER A 193 20.11 10.83 11.30
CA SER A 193 19.82 11.96 12.20
C SER A 193 19.97 11.54 13.68
N PRO A 194 20.92 12.09 14.44
CA PRO A 194 21.13 11.75 15.85
C PRO A 194 20.00 12.18 16.77
N ASN A 195 19.09 13.01 16.26
CA ASN A 195 18.00 13.60 17.06
C ASN A 195 16.65 12.88 16.87
N VAL A 196 16.64 11.71 16.21
CA VAL A 196 15.42 10.92 15.99
C VAL A 196 15.36 9.75 16.95
N GLU A 197 14.36 9.76 17.81
CA GLU A 197 14.02 8.63 18.69
C GLU A 197 12.85 7.85 18.11
N ARG A 198 12.86 6.51 18.29
CA ARG A 198 11.80 5.62 17.83
C ARG A 198 11.22 4.84 18.99
N TRP A 199 9.89 4.81 19.05
CA TRP A 199 9.12 4.12 20.06
C TRP A 199 8.13 3.16 19.39
N TRP A 200 7.97 1.98 19.99
CA TRP A 200 7.02 0.97 19.54
C TRP A 200 5.93 0.78 20.58
N VAL A 201 4.68 0.70 20.11
CA VAL A 201 3.51 0.40 20.94
C VAL A 201 2.94 -0.94 20.52
N ASP A 202 2.89 -1.90 21.44
CA ASP A 202 2.25 -3.19 21.21
C ASP A 202 0.73 -3.05 21.28
N LEU A 203 0.11 -2.78 20.14
CA LEU A 203 -1.35 -2.65 20.01
C LEU A 203 -2.04 -4.02 20.17
N GLY A 204 -1.39 -5.09 19.76
CA GLY A 204 -1.90 -6.45 19.92
C GLY A 204 -2.11 -6.78 21.40
N GLN A 205 -1.16 -6.47 22.27
CA GLN A 205 -1.32 -6.63 23.70
C GLN A 205 -2.28 -5.61 24.32
N TYR A 206 -2.14 -4.35 23.95
CA TYR A 206 -2.99 -3.27 24.45
C TYR A 206 -4.48 -3.51 24.17
N ASN A 207 -4.79 -4.10 23.02
CA ASN A 207 -6.15 -4.37 22.59
C ASN A 207 -6.74 -5.70 23.10
N LYS A 208 -5.92 -6.64 23.63
CA LYS A 208 -6.39 -7.97 24.08
C LYS A 208 -7.51 -7.92 25.14
N SER A 209 -7.44 -6.96 26.04
CA SER A 209 -8.40 -6.81 27.14
C SER A 209 -9.55 -5.84 26.84
N ARG A 210 -9.62 -5.29 25.62
CA ARG A 210 -10.59 -4.25 25.27
C ARG A 210 -11.72 -4.79 24.39
N PRO A 211 -12.98 -4.35 24.61
CA PRO A 211 -14.06 -4.57 23.66
C PRO A 211 -13.66 -4.05 22.27
N THR A 212 -14.12 -4.71 21.20
CA THR A 212 -13.76 -4.37 19.81
C THR A 212 -14.00 -2.88 19.45
N ILE A 213 -15.04 -2.27 20.02
CA ILE A 213 -15.36 -0.84 19.81
C ILE A 213 -14.38 0.13 20.48
N LEU A 214 -13.57 -0.36 21.42
CA LEU A 214 -12.56 0.45 22.15
C LEU A 214 -11.13 0.10 21.74
N LYS A 215 -10.94 -0.76 20.74
CA LYS A 215 -9.61 -1.08 20.23
C LYS A 215 -9.02 0.11 19.50
N THR A 216 -7.79 0.43 19.84
CA THR A 216 -7.02 1.46 19.18
C THR A 216 -6.37 0.87 17.93
N LYS A 217 -6.63 1.48 16.80
CA LYS A 217 -5.85 1.35 15.57
C LYS A 217 -5.13 2.68 15.39
N HIS A 218 -3.90 2.67 15.03
CA HIS A 218 -2.97 3.79 15.04
C HIS A 218 -2.55 4.27 16.44
N ALA A 219 -1.27 4.29 16.66
CA ALA A 219 -0.62 4.91 17.82
C ALA A 219 -0.04 6.27 17.43
#